data_b00a104d6ffdbe0c311539bef8e2354c
#
_entry.id   b00a104d6ffdbe0c311539bef8e2354c
#
_cell.length_a   1.000
_cell.length_b   1.000
_cell.length_c   1.000
_cell.angle_alpha   90.00
_cell.angle_beta   90.00
_cell.angle_gamma   90.00
#
_symmetry.space_group_name_H-M   'P 1'
#
loop_
_entity.id
_entity.type
_entity.pdbx_description
1 polymer ?
#
loop_
_entity_poly.entity_id
_entity_poly.type
_entity_poly.pdbx_seq_one_letter_code
_entity_poly.pdbx_strand_id
1 'polypeptide(L)'
;MPDLKNHAVQQQAMMEAFFFAYQAFTTKPDEMLARRGLGRVHHRVLFFIARYPGLSVKELLALLGVTKQALNIPLRQLLEMNLI
;
A
#
# COMPACT_ATOMS: atom_id res chain seq x y z
N MET A 1 37.80 -7.19 9.78
CA MET A 1 36.40 -7.20 10.24
C MET A 1 35.69 -5.96 9.76
N PRO A 2 34.46 -6.10 9.27
CA PRO A 2 33.68 -4.91 8.93
C PRO A 2 33.41 -4.08 10.19
N ASP A 3 33.49 -2.77 10.03
CA ASP A 3 33.17 -1.84 11.09
C ASP A 3 31.65 -1.83 11.31
N LEU A 4 31.22 -2.36 12.45
CA LEU A 4 29.81 -2.47 12.79
C LEU A 4 29.12 -1.11 12.87
N LYS A 5 29.89 -0.06 13.26
CA LYS A 5 29.36 1.30 13.32
C LYS A 5 29.06 1.84 11.93
N ASN A 6 29.97 1.63 10.97
CA ASN A 6 29.74 2.01 9.58
C ASN A 6 28.58 1.23 8.97
N HIS A 7 28.47 -0.04 9.30
CA HIS A 7 27.36 -0.86 8.83
C HIS A 7 26.02 -0.36 9.34
N ALA A 8 25.93 0.01 10.62
CA ALA A 8 24.71 0.58 11.20
C ALA A 8 24.34 1.92 10.53
N VAL A 9 25.32 2.77 10.25
CA VAL A 9 25.09 4.05 9.55
C VAL A 9 24.57 3.81 8.14
N GLN A 10 25.14 2.84 7.42
CA GLN A 10 24.68 2.48 6.07
C GLN A 10 23.27 1.94 6.09
N GLN A 11 22.92 1.10 7.06
CA GLN A 11 21.56 0.60 7.21
C GLN A 11 20.57 1.72 7.47
N GLN A 12 20.90 2.65 8.33
CA GLN A 12 20.05 3.80 8.63
C GLN A 12 19.82 4.66 7.39
N ALA A 13 20.88 4.95 6.64
CA ALA A 13 20.78 5.73 5.40
C ALA A 13 19.88 5.03 4.38
N MET A 14 19.97 3.71 4.25
CA MET A 14 19.14 2.93 3.36
C MET A 14 17.66 2.95 3.80
N MET A 15 17.40 2.83 5.10
CA MET A 15 16.05 2.89 5.65
C MET A 15 15.42 4.27 5.45
N GLU A 16 16.18 5.32 5.64
CA GLU A 16 15.71 6.69 5.37
C GLU A 16 15.38 6.89 3.89
N ALA A 17 16.24 6.43 3.00
CA ALA A 17 16.01 6.52 1.55
C ALA A 17 14.74 5.75 1.16
N PHE A 18 14.54 4.57 1.71
CA PHE A 18 13.33 3.78 1.49
C PHE A 18 12.08 4.50 1.99
N PHE A 19 12.14 5.07 3.20
CA PHE A 19 11.04 5.81 3.79
C PHE A 19 10.63 7.01 2.93
N PHE A 20 11.58 7.80 2.48
CA PHE A 20 11.29 8.97 1.64
C PHE A 20 10.79 8.57 0.26
N ALA A 21 11.32 7.51 -0.32
CA ALA A 21 10.83 6.98 -1.59
C ALA A 21 9.39 6.48 -1.47
N TYR A 22 9.08 5.76 -0.41
CA TYR A 22 7.73 5.29 -0.12
C TYR A 22 6.78 6.47 0.10
N GLN A 23 7.19 7.46 0.88
CA GLN A 23 6.39 8.66 1.13
C GLN A 23 6.10 9.43 -0.17
N ALA A 24 7.10 9.62 -1.02
CA ALA A 24 6.93 10.27 -2.31
C ALA A 24 5.96 9.49 -3.21
N PHE A 25 6.02 8.16 -3.17
CA PHE A 25 5.16 7.28 -3.96
C PHE A 25 3.70 7.32 -3.48
N THR A 26 3.47 7.42 -2.16
CA THR A 26 2.11 7.30 -1.58
C THR A 26 1.43 8.64 -1.36
N THR A 27 2.17 9.75 -1.24
CA THR A 27 1.60 11.04 -0.82
C THR A 27 0.50 11.54 -1.78
N LYS A 28 0.78 11.60 -3.08
CA LYS A 28 -0.21 12.06 -4.05
C LYS A 28 -1.44 11.15 -4.15
N PRO A 29 -1.28 9.82 -4.30
CA PRO A 29 -2.43 8.93 -4.26
C PRO A 29 -3.23 9.02 -2.96
N ASP A 30 -2.56 9.11 -1.82
CA ASP A 30 -3.22 9.25 -0.52
C ASP A 30 -4.03 10.53 -0.44
N GLU A 31 -3.50 11.66 -0.92
CA GLU A 31 -4.23 12.94 -0.96
C GLU A 31 -5.44 12.87 -1.87
N MET A 32 -5.31 12.30 -3.05
CA MET A 32 -6.41 12.14 -4.00
C MET A 32 -7.52 11.27 -3.42
N LEU A 33 -7.16 10.18 -2.76
CA LEU A 33 -8.12 9.28 -2.13
C LEU A 33 -8.78 9.93 -0.91
N ALA A 34 -8.01 10.68 -0.11
CA ALA A 34 -8.54 11.37 1.06
C ALA A 34 -9.63 12.38 0.71
N ARG A 35 -9.53 13.03 -0.44
CA ARG A 35 -10.58 13.95 -0.94
C ARG A 35 -11.91 13.23 -1.19
N ARG A 36 -11.89 11.93 -1.40
CA ARG A 36 -13.07 11.08 -1.60
C ARG A 36 -13.46 10.31 -0.35
N GLY A 37 -12.83 10.60 0.80
CA GLY A 37 -13.06 9.87 2.04
C GLY A 37 -12.43 8.50 2.10
N LEU A 38 -11.44 8.24 1.27
CA LEU A 38 -10.75 6.95 1.19
C LEU A 38 -9.35 7.05 1.80
N GLY A 39 -8.74 5.91 2.13
CA GLY A 39 -7.45 5.86 2.79
C GLY A 39 -6.48 4.86 2.17
N ARG A 40 -5.46 4.48 2.94
CA ARG A 40 -4.37 3.61 2.47
C ARG A 40 -4.83 2.21 2.07
N VAL A 41 -5.78 1.64 2.78
CA VAL A 41 -6.30 0.31 2.43
C VAL A 41 -6.94 0.34 1.04
N HIS A 42 -7.65 1.41 0.73
CA HIS A 42 -8.25 1.61 -0.59
C HIS A 42 -7.17 1.75 -1.67
N HIS A 43 -6.11 2.51 -1.37
CA HIS A 43 -4.98 2.64 -2.29
C HIS A 43 -4.34 1.28 -2.60
N ARG A 44 -4.10 0.47 -1.59
CA ARG A 44 -3.51 -0.87 -1.77
C ARG A 44 -4.39 -1.76 -2.63
N VAL A 45 -5.69 -1.75 -2.38
CA VAL A 45 -6.65 -2.54 -3.16
C VAL A 45 -6.61 -2.11 -4.63
N LEU A 46 -6.73 -0.81 -4.89
CA LEU A 46 -6.69 -0.27 -6.25
C LEU A 46 -5.37 -0.58 -6.96
N PHE A 47 -4.25 -0.46 -6.25
CA PHE A 47 -2.94 -0.75 -6.81
C PHE A 47 -2.84 -2.21 -7.28
N PHE A 48 -3.25 -3.16 -6.45
CA PHE A 48 -3.13 -4.57 -6.81
C PHE A 48 -4.12 -5.00 -7.88
N ILE A 49 -5.34 -4.46 -7.86
CA ILE A 49 -6.33 -4.76 -8.90
C ILE A 49 -5.86 -4.22 -10.25
N ALA A 50 -5.27 -3.03 -10.29
CA ALA A 50 -4.72 -2.47 -11.52
C ALA A 50 -3.48 -3.24 -12.00
N ARG A 51 -2.64 -3.69 -11.08
CA ARG A 51 -1.39 -4.41 -11.40
C ARG A 51 -1.65 -5.82 -11.90
N TYR A 52 -2.67 -6.48 -11.37
CA TYR A 52 -3.00 -7.87 -11.68
C TYR A 52 -4.45 -8.00 -12.14
N PRO A 53 -4.74 -7.74 -13.43
CA PRO A 53 -6.10 -7.87 -13.95
C PRO A 53 -6.64 -9.29 -13.75
N GLY A 54 -7.88 -9.40 -13.33
CA GLY A 54 -8.50 -10.69 -13.07
C GLY A 54 -8.22 -11.27 -11.69
N LEU A 55 -7.61 -10.48 -10.80
CA LEU A 55 -7.31 -10.90 -9.44
C LEU A 55 -8.58 -11.26 -8.68
N SER A 56 -8.61 -12.45 -8.06
CA SER A 56 -9.74 -12.86 -7.21
C SER A 56 -9.65 -12.20 -5.83
N VAL A 57 -10.77 -12.16 -5.12
CA VAL A 57 -10.79 -11.66 -3.74
C VAL A 57 -9.86 -12.47 -2.85
N LYS A 58 -9.83 -13.79 -3.03
CA LYS A 58 -8.94 -14.67 -2.26
C LYS A 58 -7.47 -14.33 -2.48
N GLU A 59 -7.08 -14.10 -3.73
CA GLU A 59 -5.72 -13.70 -4.08
C GLU A 59 -5.38 -12.32 -3.52
N LEU A 60 -6.32 -11.38 -3.58
CA LEU A 60 -6.15 -10.05 -3.02
C LEU A 60 -5.92 -10.09 -1.50
N LEU A 61 -6.70 -10.89 -0.78
CA LEU A 61 -6.52 -11.08 0.66
C LEU A 61 -5.12 -11.61 0.98
N ALA A 62 -4.64 -12.58 0.21
CA ALA A 62 -3.31 -13.14 0.39
C ALA A 62 -2.21 -12.10 0.15
N LEU A 63 -2.34 -11.29 -0.90
CA LEU A 63 -1.38 -10.23 -1.21
C LEU A 63 -1.34 -9.15 -0.14
N LEU A 64 -2.50 -8.74 0.37
CA LEU A 64 -2.60 -7.69 1.38
C LEU A 64 -2.29 -8.20 2.79
N GLY A 65 -2.36 -9.51 3.02
CA GLY A 65 -2.17 -10.09 4.35
C GLY A 65 -3.24 -9.67 5.35
N VAL A 66 -4.47 -9.46 4.88
CA VAL A 66 -5.59 -9.04 5.71
C VAL A 66 -6.71 -10.07 5.69
N THR A 67 -7.63 -9.97 6.65
CA THR A 67 -8.80 -10.86 6.72
C THR A 67 -9.89 -10.38 5.77
N LYS A 68 -10.77 -11.31 5.40
CA LYS A 68 -11.95 -10.99 4.59
C LYS A 68 -12.82 -9.92 5.27
N GLN A 69 -12.96 -9.99 6.60
CA GLN A 69 -13.74 -9.02 7.37
C GLN A 69 -13.13 -7.63 7.28
N ALA A 70 -11.80 -7.51 7.38
CA ALA A 70 -11.12 -6.23 7.30
C ALA A 70 -11.24 -5.59 5.91
N LEU A 71 -11.32 -6.41 4.85
CA LEU A 71 -11.39 -5.93 3.47
C LEU A 71 -12.83 -5.63 3.02
N ASN A 72 -13.83 -6.19 3.68
CA ASN A 72 -15.21 -6.14 3.21
C ASN A 72 -15.74 -4.72 3.01
N ILE A 73 -15.57 -3.84 4.00
CA ILE A 73 -16.05 -2.44 3.91
C ILE A 73 -15.28 -1.65 2.85
N PRO A 74 -13.94 -1.65 2.85
CA PRO A 74 -13.18 -0.94 1.80
C PRO A 74 -13.52 -1.42 0.39
N LEU A 75 -13.64 -2.71 0.19
CA LEU A 75 -13.96 -3.27 -1.12
C LEU A 75 -15.34 -2.84 -1.59
N ARG A 76 -16.32 -2.87 -0.70
CA ARG A 76 -17.69 -2.44 -0.99
C ARG A 76 -17.74 -0.95 -1.34
N GLN A 77 -17.01 -0.12 -0.61
CA GLN A 77 -16.91 1.31 -0.89
C GLN A 77 -16.38 1.57 -2.31
N LEU A 78 -15.32 0.86 -2.69
CA LEU A 78 -14.73 1.00 -4.03
C LEU A 78 -15.70 0.53 -5.13
N LEU A 79 -16.45 -0.53 -4.88
CA LEU A 79 -17.48 -1.01 -5.81
C LEU A 79 -18.60 0.02 -5.98
N GLU A 80 -19.09 0.58 -4.88
CA GLU A 80 -20.16 1.58 -4.90
C GLU A 80 -19.76 2.86 -5.62
N MET A 81 -18.48 3.22 -5.54
CA MET A 81 -17.92 4.40 -6.21
C MET A 81 -17.50 4.10 -7.66
N ASN A 82 -17.71 2.91 -8.16
CA ASN A 82 -17.32 2.46 -9.50
C ASN A 82 -15.82 2.61 -9.78
N LEU A 83 -14.99 2.43 -8.76
CA LEU A 83 -13.54 2.46 -8.90
C LEU A 83 -12.95 1.08 -9.19
N ILE A 84 -13.73 0.07 -8.98
CA ILE A 84 -13.40 -1.31 -9.34
C ILE A 84 -14.59 -2.03 -9.94
#